data_2c1a854f720325a1f5d7cff68a891f3b
#
_entry.id   2c1a854f720325a1f5d7cff68a891f3b
#
_cell.length_a   1.000
_cell.length_b   1.000
_cell.length_c   1.000
_cell.angle_alpha   90.00
_cell.angle_beta   90.00
_cell.angle_gamma   90.00
#
_symmetry.space_group_name_H-M   'P 1'
#
loop_
_entity.id
_entity.type
_entity.pdbx_description
1 polymer ?
#
loop_
_entity_poly.entity_id
_entity_poly.type
_entity_poly.pdbx_seq_one_letter_code
_entity_poly.pdbx_strand_id
1 'polypeptide(L)'
;MFTRPLCDLHIHVGASVAPHIMWSIAHSQGYRLPTKDYFEFVELITVNPKKVKSLDDYLKIMHEVTEKIQSSPSAIERSVYEIIGKEYRGSLVGRIELRFNPMKRNLGGERDLDHIIHAAIRGMDRACLEYNVQAGLIFCLAREFDPDLNQILVEKAIRYRDRGVI
;
A
#
# COMPACT_ATOMS: atom_id res chain seq x y z
N MET A 1 -28.73 -6.42 -7.82
CA MET A 1 -27.96 -6.81 -6.62
C MET A 1 -26.93 -7.84 -7.08
N PHE A 2 -25.63 -7.54 -7.00
CA PHE A 2 -24.61 -8.51 -7.40
C PHE A 2 -24.62 -9.68 -6.42
N THR A 3 -24.89 -10.88 -6.91
CA THR A 3 -24.97 -12.11 -6.09
C THR A 3 -23.63 -12.85 -6.00
N ARG A 4 -22.59 -12.37 -6.73
CA ARG A 4 -21.24 -12.95 -6.73
C ARG A 4 -20.23 -11.90 -6.32
N PRO A 5 -19.24 -12.25 -5.47
CA PRO A 5 -18.17 -11.34 -5.12
C PRO A 5 -17.33 -11.00 -6.35
N LEU A 6 -16.85 -9.75 -6.41
CA LEU A 6 -15.92 -9.29 -7.43
C LEU A 6 -14.48 -9.69 -7.07
N CYS A 7 -13.60 -9.68 -8.07
CA CYS A 7 -12.17 -9.86 -7.90
C CYS A 7 -11.45 -8.59 -8.35
N ASP A 8 -10.47 -8.12 -7.57
CA ASP A 8 -9.51 -7.11 -8.01
C ASP A 8 -8.09 -7.65 -7.84
N LEU A 9 -7.44 -7.92 -8.97
CA LEU A 9 -6.14 -8.58 -9.02
C LEU A 9 -4.99 -7.59 -9.26
N HIS A 10 -5.24 -6.27 -9.21
CA HIS A 10 -4.22 -5.28 -9.53
C HIS A 10 -4.38 -3.97 -8.74
N ILE A 11 -4.16 -4.01 -7.43
CA ILE A 11 -4.22 -2.83 -6.58
C ILE A 11 -2.83 -2.45 -6.07
N HIS A 12 -2.40 -1.22 -6.31
CA HIS A 12 -1.18 -0.66 -5.73
C HIS A 12 -1.45 -0.08 -4.33
N VAL A 13 -0.78 -0.60 -3.32
CA VAL A 13 -0.92 -0.12 -1.92
C VAL A 13 -0.63 1.38 -1.83
N GLY A 14 0.39 1.86 -2.56
CA GLY A 14 0.80 3.27 -2.56
C GLY A 14 -0.27 4.26 -3.00
N ALA A 15 -1.23 3.82 -3.82
CA ALA A 15 -2.23 4.68 -4.45
C ALA A 15 -3.67 4.44 -3.98
N SER A 16 -3.93 3.43 -3.14
CA SER A 16 -5.30 2.94 -2.89
C SER A 16 -5.85 3.24 -1.50
N VAL A 17 -5.02 3.78 -0.61
CA VAL A 17 -5.46 4.22 0.72
C VAL A 17 -6.31 5.48 0.59
N ALA A 18 -7.48 5.50 1.24
CA ALA A 18 -8.35 6.66 1.24
C ALA A 18 -7.65 7.90 1.85
N PRO A 19 -7.87 9.11 1.31
CA PRO A 19 -7.17 10.32 1.77
C PRO A 19 -7.26 10.59 3.26
N HIS A 20 -8.43 10.39 3.89
CA HIS A 20 -8.60 10.59 5.32
C HIS A 20 -7.83 9.59 6.19
N ILE A 21 -7.65 8.36 5.70
CA ILE A 21 -6.79 7.36 6.35
C ILE A 21 -5.32 7.74 6.19
N MET A 22 -4.91 8.14 4.98
CA MET A 22 -3.55 8.60 4.72
C MET A 22 -3.17 9.81 5.60
N TRP A 23 -4.08 10.77 5.72
CA TRP A 23 -3.95 11.91 6.63
C TRP A 23 -3.78 11.47 8.10
N SER A 24 -4.61 10.54 8.55
CA SER A 24 -4.53 9.99 9.91
C SER A 24 -3.23 9.23 10.15
N ILE A 25 -2.75 8.44 9.17
CA ILE A 25 -1.46 7.73 9.25
C ILE A 25 -0.31 8.74 9.38
N ALA A 26 -0.28 9.78 8.55
CA ALA A 26 0.75 10.80 8.60
C ALA A 26 0.82 11.47 9.98
N HIS A 27 -0.31 11.86 10.54
CA HIS A 27 -0.38 12.50 11.87
C HIS A 27 0.02 11.56 13.00
N SER A 28 -0.41 10.28 12.95
CA SER A 28 -0.06 9.30 13.99
C SER A 28 1.44 8.99 14.07
N GLN A 29 2.16 9.22 12.98
CA GLN A 29 3.61 9.03 12.90
C GLN A 29 4.41 10.33 13.11
N GLY A 30 3.76 11.47 13.32
CA GLY A 30 4.43 12.76 13.37
C GLY A 30 5.06 13.17 12.03
N TYR A 31 4.57 12.64 10.91
CA TYR A 31 5.08 12.99 9.59
C TYR A 31 4.75 14.44 9.24
N ARG A 32 5.76 15.22 8.89
CA ARG A 32 5.57 16.63 8.51
C ARG A 32 5.00 16.72 7.10
N LEU A 33 3.70 16.97 7.02
CA LEU A 33 3.03 17.22 5.75
C LEU A 33 3.36 18.63 5.21
N PRO A 34 3.31 18.81 3.88
CA PRO A 34 3.56 20.12 3.25
C PRO A 34 2.45 21.14 3.52
N THR A 35 1.27 20.68 3.93
CA THR A 35 0.12 21.52 4.31
C THR A 35 -0.48 21.08 5.64
N LYS A 36 -1.17 22.01 6.32
CA LYS A 36 -1.97 21.75 7.51
C LYS A 36 -3.46 21.69 7.23
N ASP A 37 -3.86 21.95 6.00
CA ASP A 37 -5.25 21.87 5.53
C ASP A 37 -5.52 20.52 4.90
N TYR A 38 -6.60 19.85 5.35
CA TYR A 38 -6.97 18.53 4.87
C TYR A 38 -7.39 18.55 3.39
N PHE A 39 -8.10 19.58 2.93
CA PHE A 39 -8.56 19.63 1.55
C PHE A 39 -7.41 19.89 0.59
N GLU A 40 -6.45 20.74 0.96
CA GLU A 40 -5.20 20.90 0.21
C GLU A 40 -4.41 19.59 0.15
N PHE A 41 -4.36 18.83 1.25
CA PHE A 41 -3.73 17.52 1.27
C PHE A 41 -4.43 16.54 0.32
N VAL A 42 -5.76 16.50 0.31
CA VAL A 42 -6.52 15.67 -0.63
C VAL A 42 -6.17 16.02 -2.07
N GLU A 43 -6.10 17.31 -2.40
CA GLU A 43 -5.68 17.75 -3.75
C GLU A 43 -4.25 17.35 -4.09
N LEU A 44 -3.35 17.34 -3.12
CA LEU A 44 -1.96 16.97 -3.28
C LEU A 44 -1.79 15.48 -3.65
N ILE A 45 -2.54 14.59 -3.00
CA ILE A 45 -2.42 13.14 -3.19
C ILE A 45 -3.40 12.54 -4.21
N THR A 46 -4.32 13.35 -4.74
CA THR A 46 -5.31 12.89 -5.73
C THR A 46 -4.86 13.24 -7.14
N VAL A 47 -4.86 12.23 -8.01
CA VAL A 47 -4.54 12.42 -9.41
C VAL A 47 -5.59 13.28 -10.08
N ASN A 48 -5.18 14.45 -10.60
CA ASN A 48 -6.01 15.35 -11.36
C ASN A 48 -5.51 15.42 -12.81
N PRO A 49 -6.30 14.99 -13.82
CA PRO A 49 -5.87 15.03 -15.22
C PRO A 49 -5.44 16.42 -15.74
N LYS A 50 -5.87 17.49 -15.07
CA LYS A 50 -5.44 18.87 -15.41
C LYS A 50 -4.02 19.19 -14.91
N LYS A 51 -3.59 18.52 -13.81
CA LYS A 51 -2.27 18.73 -13.17
C LYS A 51 -1.26 17.67 -13.59
N VAL A 52 -1.70 16.41 -13.74
CA VAL A 52 -0.86 15.26 -14.08
C VAL A 52 -0.88 15.06 -15.60
N LYS A 53 0.22 15.36 -16.26
CA LYS A 53 0.34 15.30 -17.73
C LYS A 53 1.21 14.17 -18.22
N SER A 54 1.98 13.56 -17.32
CA SER A 54 2.92 12.48 -17.64
C SER A 54 2.87 11.38 -16.58
N LEU A 55 3.44 10.21 -16.91
CA LEU A 55 3.64 9.14 -15.94
C LEU A 55 4.56 9.60 -14.79
N ASP A 56 5.56 10.41 -15.08
CA ASP A 56 6.49 10.93 -14.07
C ASP A 56 5.78 11.85 -13.06
N ASP A 57 4.84 12.70 -13.51
CA ASP A 57 4.03 13.51 -12.60
C ASP A 57 3.19 12.66 -11.67
N TYR A 58 2.60 11.57 -12.19
CA TYR A 58 1.84 10.60 -11.40
C TYR A 58 2.75 9.89 -10.39
N LEU A 59 3.89 9.39 -10.83
CA LEU A 59 4.83 8.66 -9.97
C LEU A 59 5.42 9.54 -8.86
N LYS A 60 5.60 10.85 -9.10
CA LYS A 60 6.02 11.79 -8.05
C LYS A 60 5.05 11.85 -6.88
N ILE A 61 3.74 11.92 -7.14
CA ILE A 61 2.72 11.92 -6.07
C ILE A 61 2.88 10.64 -5.23
N MET A 62 3.04 9.50 -5.87
CA MET A 62 3.18 8.21 -5.19
C MET A 62 4.49 8.13 -4.41
N HIS A 63 5.63 8.35 -5.05
CA HIS A 63 6.96 8.13 -4.44
C HIS A 63 7.34 9.22 -3.42
N GLU A 64 6.98 10.48 -3.67
CA GLU A 64 7.40 11.59 -2.83
C GLU A 64 6.46 11.86 -1.65
N VAL A 65 5.20 11.44 -1.74
CA VAL A 65 4.19 11.72 -0.71
C VAL A 65 3.62 10.43 -0.12
N THR A 66 2.81 9.69 -0.88
CA THR A 66 2.04 8.59 -0.30
C THR A 66 2.89 7.43 0.18
N GLU A 67 3.92 7.04 -0.56
CA GLU A 67 4.85 5.99 -0.14
C GLU A 67 5.67 6.37 1.10
N LYS A 68 6.07 7.64 1.22
CA LYS A 68 6.79 8.12 2.42
C LYS A 68 5.92 8.07 3.67
N ILE A 69 4.64 8.45 3.55
CA ILE A 69 3.68 8.34 4.67
C ILE A 69 3.48 6.88 5.08
N GLN A 70 3.52 5.95 4.12
CA GLN A 70 3.36 4.51 4.35
C GLN A 70 4.66 3.79 4.72
N SER A 71 5.75 4.51 5.01
CA SER A 71 7.08 3.94 5.22
C SER A 71 7.38 3.64 6.69
N SER A 72 6.54 2.81 7.31
CA SER A 72 6.81 2.20 8.62
C SER A 72 5.97 0.93 8.79
N PRO A 73 6.31 0.02 9.71
CA PRO A 73 5.52 -1.18 9.98
C PRO A 73 4.06 -0.86 10.32
N SER A 74 3.80 0.09 11.19
CA SER A 74 2.42 0.47 11.59
C SER A 74 1.63 1.10 10.43
N ALA A 75 2.29 1.89 9.59
CA ALA A 75 1.66 2.53 8.45
C ALA A 75 1.29 1.52 7.37
N ILE A 76 2.18 0.59 7.04
CA ILE A 76 1.91 -0.42 6.01
C ILE A 76 0.85 -1.42 6.47
N GLU A 77 0.88 -1.83 7.75
CA GLU A 77 -0.15 -2.69 8.33
C GLU A 77 -1.54 -2.07 8.20
N ARG A 78 -1.66 -0.81 8.65
CA ARG A 78 -2.91 -0.06 8.55
C ARG A 78 -3.34 0.16 7.10
N SER A 79 -2.41 0.49 6.21
CA SER A 79 -2.70 0.71 4.79
C SER A 79 -3.31 -0.54 4.14
N VAL A 80 -2.69 -1.70 4.33
CA VAL A 80 -3.18 -2.96 3.76
C VAL A 80 -4.56 -3.31 4.30
N TYR A 81 -4.75 -3.24 5.62
CA TYR A 81 -6.04 -3.50 6.26
C TYR A 81 -7.15 -2.60 5.73
N GLU A 82 -6.90 -1.29 5.67
CA GLU A 82 -7.92 -0.30 5.25
C GLU A 82 -8.28 -0.43 3.76
N ILE A 83 -7.31 -0.76 2.90
CA ILE A 83 -7.59 -0.99 1.47
C ILE A 83 -8.53 -2.18 1.31
N ILE A 84 -8.21 -3.32 1.93
CA ILE A 84 -9.04 -4.53 1.83
C ILE A 84 -10.45 -4.26 2.35
N GLY A 85 -10.56 -3.64 3.53
CA GLY A 85 -11.87 -3.31 4.12
C GLY A 85 -12.68 -2.34 3.27
N LYS A 86 -12.02 -1.33 2.66
CA LYS A 86 -12.67 -0.37 1.75
C LYS A 86 -13.23 -1.07 0.51
N GLU A 87 -12.45 -1.91 -0.15
CA GLU A 87 -12.87 -2.59 -1.38
C GLU A 87 -13.98 -3.62 -1.09
N TYR A 88 -13.92 -4.31 0.04
CA TYR A 88 -14.99 -5.19 0.47
C TYR A 88 -16.29 -4.43 0.74
N ARG A 89 -16.25 -3.36 1.56
CA ARG A 89 -17.45 -2.59 1.94
C ARG A 89 -18.04 -1.78 0.78
N GLY A 90 -17.17 -1.24 -0.09
CA GLY A 90 -17.60 -0.36 -1.17
C GLY A 90 -18.04 -1.08 -2.44
N SER A 91 -17.39 -2.20 -2.77
CA SER A 91 -17.55 -2.87 -4.07
C SER A 91 -17.82 -4.37 -3.95
N LEU A 92 -17.94 -4.92 -2.73
CA LEU A 92 -18.10 -6.36 -2.49
C LEU A 92 -16.99 -7.21 -3.15
N VAL A 93 -15.77 -6.69 -3.14
CA VAL A 93 -14.61 -7.44 -3.61
C VAL A 93 -14.32 -8.57 -2.62
N GLY A 94 -14.46 -9.82 -3.08
CA GLY A 94 -14.21 -11.02 -2.27
C GLY A 94 -12.86 -11.67 -2.53
N ARG A 95 -12.12 -11.23 -3.57
CA ARG A 95 -10.74 -11.62 -3.82
C ARG A 95 -9.92 -10.41 -4.27
N ILE A 96 -8.78 -10.19 -3.62
CA ILE A 96 -7.96 -9.01 -3.83
C ILE A 96 -6.46 -9.36 -3.86
N GLU A 97 -5.71 -8.76 -4.78
CA GLU A 97 -4.26 -8.88 -4.87
C GLU A 97 -3.62 -7.49 -4.78
N LEU A 98 -2.94 -7.26 -3.66
CA LEU A 98 -2.29 -5.99 -3.35
C LEU A 98 -0.82 -6.05 -3.71
N ARG A 99 -0.31 -5.05 -4.41
CA ARG A 99 1.09 -4.98 -4.80
C ARG A 99 1.80 -3.77 -4.24
N PHE A 100 3.03 -3.99 -3.79
CA PHE A 100 3.92 -2.94 -3.29
C PHE A 100 5.38 -3.41 -3.32
N ASN A 101 6.31 -2.47 -3.22
CA ASN A 101 7.71 -2.79 -3.02
C ASN A 101 8.04 -2.62 -1.53
N PRO A 102 8.40 -3.70 -0.79
CA PRO A 102 8.73 -3.62 0.63
C PRO A 102 9.90 -2.69 0.94
N MET A 103 10.93 -2.64 0.09
CA MET A 103 12.11 -1.77 0.30
C MET A 103 11.78 -0.28 0.18
N LYS A 104 10.71 0.08 -0.54
CA LYS A 104 10.22 1.47 -0.59
C LYS A 104 9.38 1.85 0.63
N ARG A 105 9.22 0.94 1.59
CA ARG A 105 8.44 1.15 2.82
C ARG A 105 9.28 1.17 4.10
N ASN A 106 10.61 1.08 3.98
CA ASN A 106 11.53 1.15 5.12
C ASN A 106 12.21 2.52 5.29
N LEU A 107 11.69 3.56 4.65
CA LEU A 107 12.24 4.92 4.69
C LEU A 107 12.03 5.63 6.04
N GLY A 108 11.15 5.13 6.88
CA GLY A 108 10.84 5.68 8.21
C GLY A 108 11.79 5.23 9.33
N GLY A 109 12.99 4.73 8.99
CA GLY A 109 14.01 4.30 9.95
C GLY A 109 13.97 2.80 10.30
N GLU A 110 12.97 2.03 9.83
CA GLU A 110 12.97 0.59 9.96
C GLU A 110 14.05 -0.03 9.06
N ARG A 111 14.99 -0.75 9.65
CA ARG A 111 16.10 -1.37 8.92
C ARG A 111 15.85 -2.82 8.55
N ASP A 112 14.99 -3.50 9.33
CA ASP A 112 14.63 -4.88 9.07
C ASP A 112 13.47 -4.96 8.08
N LEU A 113 13.78 -5.42 6.86
CA LEU A 113 12.78 -5.59 5.81
C LEU A 113 11.67 -6.58 6.20
N ASP A 114 12.00 -7.59 7.02
CA ASP A 114 11.02 -8.57 7.48
C ASP A 114 9.96 -7.94 8.40
N HIS A 115 10.27 -6.88 9.15
CA HIS A 115 9.26 -6.15 9.92
C HIS A 115 8.23 -5.46 9.03
N ILE A 116 8.64 -4.91 7.90
CA ILE A 116 7.72 -4.32 6.91
C ILE A 116 6.82 -5.40 6.30
N ILE A 117 7.42 -6.53 5.92
CA ILE A 117 6.69 -7.66 5.33
C ILE A 117 5.69 -8.25 6.32
N HIS A 118 6.11 -8.52 7.54
CA HIS A 118 5.24 -9.03 8.60
C HIS A 118 4.09 -8.07 8.92
N ALA A 119 4.35 -6.76 8.91
CA ALA A 119 3.31 -5.77 9.13
C ALA A 119 2.26 -5.78 8.00
N ALA A 120 2.69 -5.87 6.74
CA ALA A 120 1.77 -6.00 5.62
C ALA A 120 0.92 -7.29 5.72
N ILE A 121 1.55 -8.42 6.07
CA ILE A 121 0.87 -9.70 6.29
C ILE A 121 -0.14 -9.58 7.44
N ARG A 122 0.22 -8.97 8.58
CA ARG A 122 -0.72 -8.78 9.70
C ARG A 122 -1.92 -7.93 9.30
N GLY A 123 -1.71 -6.86 8.51
CA GLY A 123 -2.82 -6.05 7.98
C GLY A 123 -3.76 -6.87 7.10
N MET A 124 -3.20 -7.72 6.24
CA MET A 124 -3.95 -8.65 5.40
C MET A 124 -4.69 -9.70 6.23
N ASP A 125 -4.01 -10.40 7.13
CA ASP A 125 -4.60 -11.45 7.97
C ASP A 125 -5.77 -10.89 8.79
N ARG A 126 -5.58 -9.72 9.41
CA ARG A 126 -6.63 -9.04 10.18
C ARG A 126 -7.85 -8.71 9.32
N ALA A 127 -7.65 -8.20 8.11
CA ALA A 127 -8.75 -7.91 7.19
C ALA A 127 -9.50 -9.18 6.75
N CYS A 128 -8.78 -10.27 6.47
CA CYS A 128 -9.38 -11.56 6.10
C CYS A 128 -10.14 -12.22 7.26
N LEU A 129 -9.79 -11.93 8.52
CA LEU A 129 -10.56 -12.37 9.69
C LEU A 129 -11.84 -11.55 9.88
N GLU A 130 -11.81 -10.27 9.55
CA GLU A 130 -12.96 -9.37 9.76
C GLU A 130 -13.93 -9.37 8.58
N TYR A 131 -13.42 -9.50 7.35
CA TYR A 131 -14.21 -9.47 6.13
C TYR A 131 -14.16 -10.81 5.39
N ASN A 132 -15.24 -11.19 4.74
CA ASN A 132 -15.27 -12.40 3.90
C ASN A 132 -14.53 -12.15 2.57
N VAL A 133 -13.20 -12.05 2.64
CA VAL A 133 -12.31 -11.76 1.53
C VAL A 133 -11.10 -12.69 1.54
N GLN A 134 -10.64 -13.08 0.36
CA GLN A 134 -9.36 -13.74 0.14
C GLN A 134 -8.38 -12.69 -0.40
N ALA A 135 -7.24 -12.54 0.26
CA ALA A 135 -6.25 -11.55 -0.14
C ALA A 135 -4.87 -12.17 -0.37
N GLY A 136 -4.11 -11.57 -1.26
CA GLY A 136 -2.71 -11.91 -1.51
C GLY A 136 -1.85 -10.66 -1.65
N LEU A 137 -0.55 -10.79 -1.37
CA LEU A 137 0.44 -9.73 -1.49
C LEU A 137 1.42 -10.06 -2.61
N ILE A 138 1.68 -9.09 -3.49
CA ILE A 138 2.66 -9.19 -4.58
C ILE A 138 3.81 -8.22 -4.29
N PHE A 139 5.05 -8.72 -4.25
CA PHE A 139 6.22 -7.86 -4.12
C PHE A 139 6.66 -7.37 -5.50
N CYS A 140 6.58 -6.05 -5.71
CA CYS A 140 7.01 -5.42 -6.95
C CYS A 140 8.54 -5.28 -6.97
N LEU A 141 9.16 -5.77 -8.01
CA LEU A 141 10.55 -5.44 -8.33
C LEU A 141 10.62 -4.01 -8.88
N ALA A 142 11.70 -3.32 -8.62
CA ALA A 142 11.90 -1.95 -9.07
C ALA A 142 13.00 -1.92 -10.15
N ARG A 143 12.70 -1.29 -11.30
CA ARG A 143 13.66 -1.21 -12.41
C ARG A 143 14.87 -0.34 -12.09
N GLU A 144 14.68 0.62 -11.19
CA GLU A 144 15.72 1.53 -10.71
C GLU A 144 16.63 0.91 -9.65
N PHE A 145 16.34 -0.30 -9.17
CA PHE A 145 17.17 -1.01 -8.19
C PHE A 145 18.21 -1.86 -8.89
N ASP A 146 19.38 -1.98 -8.26
CA ASP A 146 20.37 -2.96 -8.67
C ASP A 146 19.77 -4.38 -8.64
N PRO A 147 20.22 -5.28 -9.55
CA PRO A 147 19.73 -6.66 -9.60
C PRO A 147 19.76 -7.39 -8.25
N ASP A 148 20.83 -7.16 -7.45
CA ASP A 148 20.98 -7.78 -6.13
C ASP A 148 19.88 -7.39 -5.13
N LEU A 149 19.42 -6.13 -5.18
CA LEU A 149 18.30 -5.68 -4.35
C LEU A 149 16.99 -6.35 -4.78
N ASN A 150 16.78 -6.48 -6.07
CA ASN A 150 15.61 -7.19 -6.59
C ASN A 150 15.69 -8.70 -6.26
N GLN A 151 16.89 -9.30 -6.27
CA GLN A 151 17.09 -10.68 -5.86
C GLN A 151 16.66 -10.91 -4.40
N ILE A 152 17.00 -10.01 -3.50
CA ILE A 152 16.53 -10.05 -2.09
C ILE A 152 15.01 -10.06 -2.03
N LEU A 153 14.32 -9.24 -2.84
CA LEU A 153 12.85 -9.23 -2.86
C LEU A 153 12.27 -10.55 -3.36
N VAL A 154 12.89 -11.18 -4.37
CA VAL A 154 12.48 -12.51 -4.86
C VAL A 154 12.63 -13.55 -3.76
N GLU A 155 13.76 -13.58 -3.05
CA GLU A 155 14.01 -14.50 -1.94
C GLU A 155 12.99 -14.31 -0.80
N LYS A 156 12.66 -13.05 -0.47
CA LYS A 156 11.61 -12.74 0.50
C LYS A 156 10.24 -13.21 0.01
N ALA A 157 9.89 -13.01 -1.26
CA ALA A 157 8.62 -13.48 -1.81
C ALA A 157 8.51 -15.02 -1.70
N ILE A 158 9.55 -15.75 -2.06
CA ILE A 158 9.60 -17.20 -1.93
C ILE A 158 9.46 -17.63 -0.46
N ARG A 159 10.16 -16.94 0.46
CA ARG A 159 10.13 -17.23 1.89
C ARG A 159 8.73 -17.07 2.49
N TYR A 160 7.99 -16.08 2.05
CA TYR A 160 6.68 -15.73 2.59
C TYR A 160 5.48 -16.23 1.76
N ARG A 161 5.71 -17.06 0.73
CA ARG A 161 4.63 -17.57 -0.13
C ARG A 161 3.52 -18.27 0.67
N ASP A 162 3.87 -19.05 1.69
CA ASP A 162 2.93 -19.78 2.53
C ASP A 162 2.19 -18.86 3.54
N ARG A 163 2.51 -17.57 3.53
CA ARG A 163 1.89 -16.50 4.32
C ARG A 163 1.08 -15.52 3.46
N GLY A 164 0.71 -15.93 2.25
CA GLY A 164 -0.12 -15.14 1.35
C GLY A 164 0.64 -14.19 0.42
N VAL A 165 1.96 -14.34 0.30
CA VAL A 165 2.74 -13.67 -0.76
C VAL A 165 2.68 -14.54 -2.02
N ILE A 166 2.28 -13.96 -3.17
CA ILE A 166 2.01 -14.64 -4.44
C ILE A 166 2.80 -14.02 -5.58
#